data_1d02b917774cfbfc3f21ef25565d9ed6
#
_entry.id   1d02b917774cfbfc3f21ef25565d9ed6
#
_cell.length_a   1.000
_cell.length_b   1.000
_cell.length_c   1.000
_cell.angle_alpha   90.00
_cell.angle_beta   90.00
_cell.angle_gamma   90.00
#
_symmetry.space_group_name_H-M   'P 1'
#
loop_
_entity.id
_entity.type
_entity.pdbx_description
1 polymer ?
#
loop_
_entity_poly.entity_id
_entity_poly.type
_entity_poly.pdbx_seq_one_letter_code
_entity_poly.pdbx_strand_id
1 'polypeptide(L)'
;MKRYVRIFVEFFKISLFVIGGGYAILAVADQVFAKRKWTEEGELLDVLPIFQMLPGIIATHTAVYVGRKVAGLPGAATAVVAVALPSVVIFTAVALGYDALPLDNPHLASAFVGLRSALTGIVAAAVFRSWAKATKDVFFFSVLVAACAALVGGVPVWAVLLAAMAAGLVVAFSPTRARGGRTFCAAAWLPLLLFLKYGALCFGGGFVLVPMYIEDFVGPTAAFLQVSAEEFSNLMALTQMTPGPIGVNGATYFGFRLAGVPGAVLASVALLLPGSVLVYLAFASIDRFRTSRLVGGILRGAKPASLALMLVALWAFLKLSAFADGSFQPLAALLVLVSFVLSQRKAVHPVLLIVGMALVSLVVRLCMV
;
A
#
# COMPACT_ATOMS: atom_id res chain seq x y z
N MET A 1 -4.69 32.08 -7.87
CA MET A 1 -5.85 31.17 -7.99
C MET A 1 -5.72 30.18 -9.16
N LYS A 2 -5.52 30.60 -10.41
CA LYS A 2 -5.41 29.70 -11.60
C LYS A 2 -4.32 28.60 -11.50
N ARG A 3 -3.22 28.84 -10.74
CA ARG A 3 -2.08 27.89 -10.60
C ARG A 3 -2.44 26.68 -9.72
N TYR A 4 -3.08 26.91 -8.57
CA TYR A 4 -3.52 25.84 -7.66
C TYR A 4 -4.62 24.99 -8.28
N VAL A 5 -5.57 25.60 -8.98
CA VAL A 5 -6.61 24.88 -9.71
C VAL A 5 -6.00 23.94 -10.76
N ARG A 6 -4.96 24.38 -11.48
CA ARG A 6 -4.26 23.50 -12.45
C ARG A 6 -3.56 22.35 -11.76
N ILE A 7 -2.83 22.59 -10.64
CA ILE A 7 -2.20 21.54 -9.86
C ILE A 7 -3.25 20.51 -9.43
N PHE A 8 -4.36 20.98 -8.85
CA PHE A 8 -5.45 20.13 -8.41
C PHE A 8 -6.01 19.26 -9.54
N VAL A 9 -6.40 19.88 -10.66
CA VAL A 9 -7.04 19.18 -11.78
C VAL A 9 -6.11 18.12 -12.39
N GLU A 10 -4.80 18.42 -12.56
CA GLU A 10 -3.88 17.45 -13.13
C GLU A 10 -3.63 16.27 -12.20
N PHE A 11 -3.38 16.52 -10.92
CA PHE A 11 -3.19 15.42 -9.96
C PHE A 11 -4.47 14.62 -9.72
N PHE A 12 -5.63 15.28 -9.68
CA PHE A 12 -6.92 14.62 -9.58
C PHE A 12 -7.18 13.70 -10.78
N LYS A 13 -6.94 14.17 -12.01
CA LYS A 13 -7.06 13.35 -13.21
C LYS A 13 -6.12 12.16 -13.18
N ILE A 14 -4.85 12.38 -12.86
CA ILE A 14 -3.88 11.28 -12.76
C ILE A 14 -4.34 10.26 -11.72
N SER A 15 -4.75 10.69 -10.53
CA SER A 15 -5.22 9.79 -9.49
C SER A 15 -6.51 9.06 -9.86
N LEU A 16 -7.43 9.73 -10.57
CA LEU A 16 -8.73 9.16 -10.96
C LEU A 16 -8.61 8.15 -12.11
N PHE A 17 -7.72 8.37 -13.07
CA PHE A 17 -7.64 7.54 -14.27
C PHE A 17 -6.46 6.57 -14.28
N VAL A 18 -5.46 6.75 -13.40
CA VAL A 18 -4.32 5.85 -13.31
C VAL A 18 -4.58 4.79 -12.25
N ILE A 19 -4.79 3.57 -12.72
CA ILE A 19 -4.97 2.39 -11.89
C ILE A 19 -3.65 1.59 -11.89
N GLY A 20 -3.23 1.04 -10.75
CA GLY A 20 -1.97 0.29 -10.63
C GLY A 20 -1.02 0.82 -9.55
N GLY A 21 -1.53 1.68 -8.67
CA GLY A 21 -0.82 2.16 -7.48
C GLY A 21 0.23 3.23 -7.74
N GLY A 22 1.04 3.53 -6.73
CA GLY A 22 1.93 4.69 -6.72
C GLY A 22 2.98 4.75 -7.83
N TYR A 23 3.47 3.62 -8.29
CA TYR A 23 4.44 3.55 -9.39
C TYR A 23 3.83 3.93 -10.74
N ALA A 24 2.60 3.50 -11.00
CA ALA A 24 1.89 3.87 -12.22
C ALA A 24 1.58 5.37 -12.24
N ILE A 25 1.14 5.92 -11.11
CA ILE A 25 0.90 7.35 -10.92
C ILE A 25 2.17 8.15 -11.18
N LEU A 26 3.32 7.73 -10.64
CA LEU A 26 4.60 8.40 -10.87
C LEU A 26 5.00 8.39 -12.35
N ALA A 27 4.90 7.25 -13.03
CA ALA A 27 5.30 7.13 -14.44
C ALA A 27 4.43 8.00 -15.36
N VAL A 28 3.12 8.08 -15.10
CA VAL A 28 2.22 8.96 -15.84
C VAL A 28 2.48 10.43 -15.50
N ALA A 29 2.71 10.73 -14.23
CA ALA A 29 3.02 12.07 -13.73
C ALA A 29 4.30 12.61 -14.39
N ASP A 30 5.36 11.79 -14.53
CA ASP A 30 6.60 12.19 -15.18
C ASP A 30 6.34 12.70 -16.61
N GLN A 31 5.60 11.95 -17.41
CA GLN A 31 5.27 12.33 -18.79
C GLN A 31 4.35 13.57 -18.86
N VAL A 32 3.33 13.64 -18.02
CA VAL A 32 2.36 14.74 -18.01
C VAL A 32 3.01 16.05 -17.58
N PHE A 33 3.84 16.01 -16.51
CA PHE A 33 4.43 17.22 -15.96
C PHE A 33 5.66 17.70 -16.75
N ALA A 34 6.40 16.81 -17.41
CA ALA A 34 7.42 17.19 -18.38
C ALA A 34 6.82 17.97 -19.57
N LYS A 35 5.71 17.48 -20.15
CA LYS A 35 4.99 18.20 -21.21
C LYS A 35 4.47 19.57 -20.74
N ARG A 36 4.15 19.72 -19.46
CA ARG A 36 3.73 21.01 -18.87
C ARG A 36 4.89 21.91 -18.43
N LYS A 37 6.13 21.46 -18.56
CA LYS A 37 7.33 22.13 -18.08
C LYS A 37 7.32 22.41 -16.56
N TRP A 38 6.70 21.52 -15.79
CA TRP A 38 6.72 21.54 -14.32
C TRP A 38 7.92 20.76 -13.77
N THR A 39 8.33 19.73 -14.49
CA THR A 39 9.52 18.90 -14.26
C THR A 39 10.30 18.74 -15.56
N GLU A 40 11.55 18.29 -15.46
CA GLU A 40 12.31 17.80 -16.60
C GLU A 40 11.86 16.37 -16.94
N GLU A 41 12.11 15.94 -18.17
CA GLU A 41 11.80 14.57 -18.61
C GLU A 41 12.69 13.56 -17.85
N GLY A 42 12.07 12.57 -17.22
CA GLY A 42 12.75 11.56 -16.39
C GLY A 42 13.04 12.01 -14.94
N GLU A 43 12.83 13.28 -14.59
CA GLU A 43 13.15 13.83 -13.25
C GLU A 43 12.46 13.05 -12.12
N LEU A 44 11.19 12.67 -12.31
CA LEU A 44 10.48 11.93 -11.27
C LEU A 44 10.99 10.49 -11.14
N LEU A 45 11.49 9.91 -12.20
CA LEU A 45 12.12 8.59 -12.18
C LEU A 45 13.48 8.64 -11.47
N ASP A 46 14.24 9.72 -11.64
CA ASP A 46 15.54 9.92 -10.97
C ASP A 46 15.39 10.12 -9.45
N VAL A 47 14.32 10.76 -9.00
CA VAL A 47 14.05 10.93 -7.56
C VAL A 47 13.29 9.76 -6.94
N LEU A 48 12.80 8.80 -7.73
CA LEU A 48 12.09 7.63 -7.24
C LEU A 48 12.86 6.83 -6.18
N PRO A 49 14.18 6.60 -6.27
CA PRO A 49 14.93 5.94 -5.19
C PRO A 49 14.76 6.63 -3.85
N ILE A 50 14.69 7.98 -3.83
CA ILE A 50 14.51 8.77 -2.61
C ILE A 50 13.09 8.58 -2.08
N PHE A 51 12.07 8.60 -2.96
CA PHE A 51 10.69 8.33 -2.56
C PHE A 51 10.53 6.94 -1.94
N GLN A 52 11.28 5.96 -2.41
CA GLN A 52 11.31 4.61 -1.82
C GLN A 52 12.02 4.55 -0.47
N MET A 53 12.88 5.52 -0.22
CA MET A 53 13.62 5.65 1.05
C MET A 53 12.80 6.26 2.17
N LEU A 54 11.84 7.08 1.85
CA LEU A 54 11.00 7.76 2.82
C LEU A 54 9.75 6.94 3.11
N PRO A 55 9.28 6.91 4.37
CA PRO A 55 8.00 6.28 4.66
C PRO A 55 6.87 7.06 3.99
N GLY A 56 5.86 6.33 3.54
CA GLY A 56 4.69 6.90 2.90
C GLY A 56 4.46 6.35 1.49
N ILE A 57 3.46 6.89 0.82
CA ILE A 57 2.97 6.41 -0.46
C ILE A 57 3.64 7.18 -1.60
N ILE A 58 4.22 6.49 -2.59
CA ILE A 58 4.96 7.08 -3.72
C ILE A 58 4.13 8.13 -4.46
N ALA A 59 2.82 7.89 -4.66
CA ALA A 59 1.93 8.87 -5.29
C ALA A 59 1.87 10.19 -4.51
N THR A 60 1.84 10.12 -3.18
CA THR A 60 1.86 11.30 -2.30
C THR A 60 3.21 11.99 -2.34
N HIS A 61 4.31 11.23 -2.35
CA HIS A 61 5.65 11.78 -2.51
C HIS A 61 5.80 12.56 -3.81
N THR A 62 5.28 11.99 -4.92
CA THR A 62 5.23 12.68 -6.22
C THR A 62 4.41 13.96 -6.15
N ALA A 63 3.26 13.93 -5.47
CA ALA A 63 2.39 15.09 -5.31
C ALA A 63 3.07 16.21 -4.51
N VAL A 64 3.70 15.88 -3.38
CA VAL A 64 4.45 16.84 -2.56
C VAL A 64 5.61 17.43 -3.35
N TYR A 65 6.39 16.59 -4.04
CA TYR A 65 7.55 17.03 -4.80
C TYR A 65 7.18 18.03 -5.89
N VAL A 66 6.28 17.66 -6.79
CA VAL A 66 5.88 18.51 -7.91
C VAL A 66 5.08 19.73 -7.43
N GLY A 67 4.14 19.52 -6.49
CA GLY A 67 3.34 20.62 -5.94
C GLY A 67 4.20 21.69 -5.28
N ARG A 68 5.23 21.28 -4.51
CA ARG A 68 6.21 22.19 -3.92
C ARG A 68 7.04 22.91 -4.97
N LYS A 69 7.55 22.21 -5.98
CA LYS A 69 8.34 22.79 -7.07
C LYS A 69 7.54 23.85 -7.84
N VAL A 70 6.26 23.63 -8.05
CA VAL A 70 5.38 24.52 -8.84
C VAL A 70 4.87 25.70 -8.02
N ALA A 71 4.44 25.50 -6.76
CA ALA A 71 3.74 26.55 -5.98
C ALA A 71 4.04 26.50 -4.47
N GLY A 72 5.19 25.98 -4.05
CA GLY A 72 5.60 25.94 -2.63
C GLY A 72 4.70 25.05 -1.77
N LEU A 73 4.62 25.35 -0.46
CA LEU A 73 3.82 24.58 0.49
C LEU A 73 2.33 24.49 0.14
N PRO A 74 1.64 25.57 -0.26
CA PRO A 74 0.24 25.47 -0.69
C PRO A 74 0.06 24.59 -1.93
N GLY A 75 1.05 24.60 -2.87
CA GLY A 75 1.05 23.72 -4.04
C GLY A 75 1.18 22.25 -3.66
N ALA A 76 2.07 21.91 -2.72
CA ALA A 76 2.22 20.56 -2.19
C ALA A 76 0.91 20.09 -1.52
N ALA A 77 0.32 20.88 -0.64
CA ALA A 77 -0.95 20.56 0.01
C ALA A 77 -2.08 20.34 -0.99
N THR A 78 -2.20 21.21 -1.99
CA THR A 78 -3.20 21.08 -3.06
C THR A 78 -3.02 19.78 -3.85
N ALA A 79 -1.79 19.41 -4.18
CA ALA A 79 -1.49 18.19 -4.93
C ALA A 79 -1.80 16.91 -4.12
N VAL A 80 -1.48 16.91 -2.81
CA VAL A 80 -1.79 15.78 -1.91
C VAL A 80 -3.29 15.57 -1.79
N VAL A 81 -4.05 16.65 -1.57
CA VAL A 81 -5.52 16.59 -1.53
C VAL A 81 -6.08 16.06 -2.84
N ALA A 82 -5.57 16.53 -3.98
CA ALA A 82 -6.02 16.09 -5.30
C ALA A 82 -5.76 14.61 -5.56
N VAL A 83 -4.63 14.06 -5.08
CA VAL A 83 -4.30 12.63 -5.20
C VAL A 83 -5.16 11.77 -4.27
N ALA A 84 -5.46 12.25 -3.07
CA ALA A 84 -6.23 11.49 -2.09
C ALA A 84 -7.74 11.49 -2.36
N LEU A 85 -8.27 12.57 -2.91
CA LEU A 85 -9.71 12.81 -3.02
C LEU A 85 -10.47 11.73 -3.81
N PRO A 86 -10.01 11.22 -4.99
CA PRO A 86 -10.68 10.13 -5.68
C PRO A 86 -10.80 8.88 -4.80
N SER A 87 -9.72 8.49 -4.11
CA SER A 87 -9.72 7.35 -3.18
C SER A 87 -10.74 7.55 -2.06
N VAL A 88 -10.73 8.70 -1.41
CA VAL A 88 -11.65 9.00 -0.30
C VAL A 88 -13.10 8.94 -0.75
N VAL A 89 -13.44 9.55 -1.87
CA VAL A 89 -14.83 9.55 -2.38
C VAL A 89 -15.27 8.14 -2.76
N ILE A 90 -14.48 7.43 -3.55
CA ILE A 90 -14.85 6.11 -4.07
C ILE A 90 -14.94 5.09 -2.93
N PHE A 91 -13.94 5.04 -2.03
CA PHE A 91 -13.95 4.05 -0.94
C PHE A 91 -14.94 4.37 0.17
N THR A 92 -15.29 5.63 0.38
CA THR A 92 -16.45 5.97 1.23
C THR A 92 -17.74 5.45 0.60
N ALA A 93 -17.93 5.58 -0.71
CA ALA A 93 -19.10 5.02 -1.40
C ALA A 93 -19.11 3.48 -1.37
N VAL A 94 -17.94 2.85 -1.59
CA VAL A 94 -17.81 1.38 -1.45
C VAL A 94 -18.17 0.94 -0.03
N ALA A 95 -17.65 1.63 1.00
CA ALA A 95 -17.93 1.28 2.39
C ALA A 95 -19.41 1.46 2.77
N LEU A 96 -20.07 2.48 2.22
CA LEU A 96 -21.51 2.68 2.40
C LEU A 96 -22.36 1.56 1.75
N GLY A 97 -21.92 1.05 0.60
CA GLY A 97 -22.67 0.06 -0.20
C GLY A 97 -22.28 -1.40 0.06
N TYR A 98 -21.18 -1.66 0.74
CA TYR A 98 -20.63 -3.01 0.88
C TYR A 98 -21.60 -3.97 1.60
N ASP A 99 -22.20 -3.53 2.69
CA ASP A 99 -23.10 -4.33 3.50
C ASP A 99 -24.45 -4.60 2.78
N ALA A 100 -24.75 -3.86 1.72
CA ALA A 100 -25.94 -4.06 0.87
C ALA A 100 -25.70 -5.05 -0.28
N LEU A 101 -24.48 -5.53 -0.47
CA LEU A 101 -24.16 -6.51 -1.52
C LEU A 101 -24.75 -7.88 -1.15
N PRO A 102 -25.50 -8.54 -2.06
CA PRO A 102 -26.05 -9.87 -1.83
C PRO A 102 -24.93 -10.94 -1.96
N LEU A 103 -24.02 -10.98 -0.99
CA LEU A 103 -22.85 -11.89 -1.00
C LEU A 103 -23.25 -13.37 -0.93
N ASP A 104 -24.48 -13.67 -0.48
CA ASP A 104 -25.06 -15.03 -0.50
C ASP A 104 -25.41 -15.49 -1.92
N ASN A 105 -25.43 -14.60 -2.91
CA ASN A 105 -25.66 -14.97 -4.30
C ASN A 105 -24.45 -15.76 -4.83
N PRO A 106 -24.67 -17.01 -5.26
CA PRO A 106 -23.59 -17.89 -5.68
C PRO A 106 -22.81 -17.39 -6.91
N HIS A 107 -23.42 -16.60 -7.78
CA HIS A 107 -22.71 -16.02 -8.93
C HIS A 107 -21.78 -14.88 -8.48
N LEU A 108 -22.25 -14.04 -7.54
CA LEU A 108 -21.43 -12.97 -6.97
C LEU A 108 -20.25 -13.55 -6.16
N ALA A 109 -20.51 -14.57 -5.35
CA ALA A 109 -19.47 -15.27 -4.61
C ALA A 109 -18.39 -15.85 -5.55
N SER A 110 -18.78 -16.45 -6.68
CA SER A 110 -17.82 -16.95 -7.70
C SER A 110 -17.01 -15.83 -8.34
N ALA A 111 -17.60 -14.69 -8.65
CA ALA A 111 -16.86 -13.53 -9.15
C ALA A 111 -15.82 -13.07 -8.12
N PHE A 112 -16.14 -13.04 -6.83
CA PHE A 112 -15.20 -12.70 -5.77
C PHE A 112 -14.07 -13.73 -5.61
N VAL A 113 -14.32 -15.03 -5.86
CA VAL A 113 -13.24 -16.05 -5.90
C VAL A 113 -12.22 -15.70 -6.98
N GLY A 114 -12.65 -15.38 -8.20
CA GLY A 114 -11.76 -14.97 -9.27
C GLY A 114 -10.99 -13.68 -8.94
N LEU A 115 -11.66 -12.74 -8.33
CA LEU A 115 -11.13 -11.45 -7.91
C LEU A 115 -10.03 -11.60 -6.84
N ARG A 116 -10.27 -12.40 -5.79
CA ARG A 116 -9.29 -12.75 -4.74
C ARG A 116 -8.09 -13.51 -5.31
N SER A 117 -8.34 -14.45 -6.23
CA SER A 117 -7.27 -15.22 -6.89
C SER A 117 -6.36 -14.31 -7.72
N ALA A 118 -6.94 -13.37 -8.47
CA ALA A 118 -6.16 -12.37 -9.22
C ALA A 118 -5.31 -11.49 -8.30
N LEU A 119 -5.88 -10.99 -7.20
CA LEU A 119 -5.14 -10.24 -6.19
C LEU A 119 -3.93 -11.02 -5.68
N THR A 120 -4.15 -12.27 -5.28
CA THR A 120 -3.09 -13.16 -4.76
C THR A 120 -1.95 -13.31 -5.77
N GLY A 121 -2.28 -13.52 -7.05
CA GLY A 121 -1.29 -13.58 -8.13
C GLY A 121 -0.52 -12.26 -8.34
N ILE A 122 -1.20 -11.12 -8.25
CA ILE A 122 -0.58 -9.78 -8.34
C ILE A 122 0.38 -9.56 -7.17
N VAL A 123 -0.03 -9.92 -5.94
CA VAL A 123 0.83 -9.81 -4.75
C VAL A 123 2.04 -10.73 -4.86
N ALA A 124 1.85 -11.97 -5.32
CA ALA A 124 2.96 -12.90 -5.60
C ALA A 124 3.97 -12.30 -6.60
N ALA A 125 3.47 -11.68 -7.67
CA ALA A 125 4.31 -11.00 -8.64
C ALA A 125 5.05 -9.78 -8.05
N ALA A 126 4.42 -9.04 -7.13
CA ALA A 126 5.05 -7.92 -6.43
C ALA A 126 6.15 -8.42 -5.48
N VAL A 127 5.93 -9.51 -4.74
CA VAL A 127 6.94 -10.18 -3.91
C VAL A 127 8.13 -10.61 -4.76
N PHE A 128 7.89 -11.30 -5.87
CA PHE A 128 8.93 -11.76 -6.78
C PHE A 128 9.78 -10.60 -7.33
N ARG A 129 9.14 -9.50 -7.77
CA ARG A 129 9.85 -8.31 -8.24
C ARG A 129 10.67 -7.62 -7.15
N SER A 130 10.14 -7.58 -5.92
CA SER A 130 10.85 -7.02 -4.77
C SER A 130 12.07 -7.87 -4.39
N TRP A 131 11.89 -9.21 -4.40
CA TRP A 131 12.98 -10.16 -4.20
C TRP A 131 14.09 -10.04 -5.27
N ALA A 132 13.70 -9.89 -6.53
CA ALA A 132 14.66 -9.78 -7.64
C ALA A 132 15.57 -8.53 -7.53
N LYS A 133 15.05 -7.44 -6.95
CA LYS A 133 15.76 -6.16 -6.74
C LYS A 133 16.49 -6.07 -5.39
N ALA A 134 16.33 -7.05 -4.51
CA ALA A 134 16.93 -7.02 -3.18
C ALA A 134 18.44 -7.24 -3.24
N THR A 135 19.17 -6.55 -2.37
CA THR A 135 20.59 -6.83 -2.09
C THR A 135 20.64 -8.12 -1.27
N LYS A 136 21.20 -9.19 -1.84
CA LYS A 136 21.20 -10.53 -1.24
C LYS A 136 22.48 -10.74 -0.42
N ASP A 137 22.72 -9.89 0.58
CA ASP A 137 23.82 -10.05 1.53
C ASP A 137 23.37 -10.83 2.78
N VAL A 138 24.32 -11.29 3.59
CA VAL A 138 24.05 -12.07 4.82
C VAL A 138 23.15 -11.29 5.76
N PHE A 139 23.36 -9.98 5.88
CA PHE A 139 22.51 -9.13 6.72
C PHE A 139 21.06 -9.10 6.23
N PHE A 140 20.84 -8.96 4.92
CA PHE A 140 19.49 -9.00 4.33
C PHE A 140 18.77 -10.31 4.68
N PHE A 141 19.44 -11.46 4.48
CA PHE A 141 18.84 -12.76 4.80
C PHE A 141 18.59 -12.94 6.30
N SER A 142 19.52 -12.51 7.15
CA SER A 142 19.33 -12.59 8.60
C SER A 142 18.12 -11.78 9.07
N VAL A 143 17.96 -10.56 8.59
CA VAL A 143 16.82 -9.71 8.93
C VAL A 143 15.53 -10.27 8.34
N LEU A 144 15.54 -10.76 7.10
CA LEU A 144 14.38 -11.38 6.46
C LEU A 144 13.87 -12.59 7.25
N VAL A 145 14.76 -13.53 7.57
CA VAL A 145 14.41 -14.74 8.34
C VAL A 145 13.92 -14.38 9.73
N ALA A 146 14.65 -13.49 10.44
CA ALA A 146 14.25 -13.04 11.77
C ALA A 146 12.89 -12.34 11.74
N ALA A 147 12.63 -11.49 10.75
CA ALA A 147 11.34 -10.81 10.59
C ALA A 147 10.21 -11.80 10.29
N CYS A 148 10.42 -12.76 9.38
CA CYS A 148 9.44 -13.82 9.12
C CYS A 148 9.15 -14.65 10.39
N ALA A 149 10.17 -15.09 11.11
CA ALA A 149 10.01 -15.86 12.34
C ALA A 149 9.27 -15.06 13.43
N ALA A 150 9.61 -13.80 13.61
CA ALA A 150 8.95 -12.90 14.57
C ALA A 150 7.48 -12.70 14.22
N LEU A 151 7.14 -12.47 12.94
CA LEU A 151 5.76 -12.30 12.47
C LEU A 151 4.93 -13.58 12.65
N VAL A 152 5.50 -14.74 12.34
CA VAL A 152 4.84 -16.04 12.58
C VAL A 152 4.69 -16.31 14.08
N GLY A 153 5.64 -15.87 14.90
CA GLY A 153 5.59 -15.93 16.37
C GLY A 153 4.63 -14.90 17.02
N GLY A 154 3.88 -14.12 16.25
CA GLY A 154 2.90 -13.15 16.77
C GLY A 154 3.51 -11.84 17.27
N VAL A 155 4.76 -11.54 16.91
CA VAL A 155 5.34 -10.23 17.25
C VAL A 155 4.67 -9.16 16.40
N PRO A 156 4.20 -8.04 17.01
CA PRO A 156 3.51 -6.98 16.28
C PRO A 156 4.32 -6.43 15.11
N VAL A 157 3.66 -6.21 13.97
CA VAL A 157 4.28 -5.76 12.71
C VAL A 157 5.16 -4.52 12.90
N TRP A 158 4.67 -3.54 13.66
CA TRP A 158 5.41 -2.31 13.94
C TRP A 158 6.72 -2.57 14.72
N ALA A 159 6.73 -3.53 15.64
CA ALA A 159 7.92 -3.89 16.41
C ALA A 159 8.96 -4.57 15.51
N VAL A 160 8.53 -5.45 14.61
CA VAL A 160 9.40 -6.10 13.62
C VAL A 160 10.06 -5.06 12.71
N LEU A 161 9.28 -4.10 12.19
CA LEU A 161 9.82 -3.02 11.36
C LEU A 161 10.83 -2.14 12.11
N LEU A 162 10.48 -1.69 13.32
CA LEU A 162 11.37 -0.85 14.12
C LEU A 162 12.65 -1.60 14.53
N ALA A 163 12.55 -2.88 14.90
CA ALA A 163 13.71 -3.72 15.21
C ALA A 163 14.62 -3.91 13.99
N ALA A 164 14.04 -4.17 12.83
CA ALA A 164 14.80 -4.32 11.58
C ALA A 164 15.48 -3.01 11.16
N MET A 165 14.80 -1.88 11.30
CA MET A 165 15.39 -0.55 11.04
C MET A 165 16.50 -0.23 12.03
N ALA A 166 16.30 -0.53 13.32
CA ALA A 166 17.34 -0.40 14.35
C ALA A 166 18.55 -1.30 14.08
N ALA A 167 18.35 -2.55 13.67
CA ALA A 167 19.42 -3.44 13.25
C ALA A 167 20.20 -2.87 12.06
N GLY A 168 19.52 -2.30 11.07
CA GLY A 168 20.14 -1.62 9.95
C GLY A 168 20.96 -0.38 10.39
N LEU A 169 20.46 0.38 11.36
CA LEU A 169 21.20 1.50 11.96
C LEU A 169 22.41 1.03 12.76
N VAL A 170 22.29 -0.03 13.55
CA VAL A 170 23.40 -0.62 14.29
C VAL A 170 24.54 -1.01 13.34
N VAL A 171 24.22 -1.66 12.24
CA VAL A 171 25.23 -2.01 11.21
C VAL A 171 25.83 -0.77 10.55
N ALA A 172 25.05 0.31 10.42
CA ALA A 172 25.55 1.56 9.84
C ALA A 172 26.43 2.39 10.79
N PHE A 173 26.21 2.27 12.11
CA PHE A 173 26.80 3.19 13.10
C PHE A 173 27.49 2.53 14.30
N SER A 174 27.61 1.19 14.41
CA SER A 174 28.16 0.59 15.65
C SER A 174 29.18 1.46 16.38
N PRO A 175 29.11 1.71 17.71
CA PRO A 175 27.99 1.46 18.62
C PRO A 175 27.41 2.73 19.29
N THR A 176 26.15 2.78 19.63
CA THR A 176 25.69 3.28 20.94
C THR A 176 24.15 3.10 21.12
N ARG A 177 23.80 2.80 22.37
CA ARG A 177 22.46 2.53 22.89
C ARG A 177 21.56 3.77 22.96
N ALA A 178 20.27 3.62 22.73
CA ALA A 178 19.24 4.45 23.40
C ALA A 178 17.94 3.68 23.60
N ARG A 179 17.42 3.77 24.83
CA ARG A 179 16.16 3.23 25.36
C ARG A 179 15.07 4.30 25.31
N GLY A 180 13.80 3.87 25.24
CA GLY A 180 12.70 4.62 25.77
C GLY A 180 11.39 4.53 25.02
N GLY A 181 10.45 3.74 25.52
CA GLY A 181 9.06 3.74 25.09
C GLY A 181 8.17 4.59 26.00
N ARG A 182 7.05 5.09 25.47
CA ARG A 182 5.92 5.59 26.27
C ARG A 182 4.61 5.32 25.55
N THR A 183 3.71 4.70 26.27
CA THR A 183 2.31 4.41 25.90
C THR A 183 1.46 5.65 26.13
N PHE A 184 0.56 5.97 25.23
CA PHE A 184 -0.39 7.06 25.39
C PHE A 184 -1.82 6.58 25.11
N CYS A 185 -2.75 6.96 25.97
CA CYS A 185 -4.13 6.53 25.97
C CYS A 185 -5.04 7.67 25.49
N ALA A 186 -6.01 7.41 24.55
CA ALA A 186 -7.29 8.13 24.47
C ALA A 186 -8.17 7.69 23.30
N ALA A 187 -9.39 7.29 23.54
CA ALA A 187 -10.28 6.58 22.63
C ALA A 187 -10.82 7.37 21.41
N ALA A 188 -10.87 8.70 21.44
CA ALA A 188 -11.39 9.51 20.32
C ALA A 188 -10.35 9.83 19.22
N TRP A 189 -9.06 9.78 19.55
CA TRP A 189 -7.93 10.06 18.65
C TRP A 189 -7.32 8.77 18.08
N LEU A 190 -7.87 7.63 18.45
CA LEU A 190 -7.33 6.31 18.15
C LEU A 190 -7.19 6.05 16.64
N PRO A 191 -8.22 6.31 15.79
CA PRO A 191 -8.06 6.15 14.35
C PRO A 191 -6.97 7.07 13.78
N LEU A 192 -6.89 8.31 14.26
CA LEU A 192 -5.89 9.26 13.80
C LEU A 192 -4.46 8.77 14.11
N LEU A 193 -4.21 8.36 15.36
CA LEU A 193 -2.90 7.86 15.79
C LEU A 193 -2.52 6.56 15.09
N LEU A 194 -3.49 5.66 14.89
CA LEU A 194 -3.29 4.40 14.19
C LEU A 194 -2.83 4.62 12.74
N PHE A 195 -3.53 5.47 12.00
CA PHE A 195 -3.19 5.74 10.61
C PHE A 195 -1.95 6.64 10.46
N LEU A 196 -1.63 7.48 11.43
CA LEU A 196 -0.32 8.15 11.52
C LEU A 196 0.82 7.12 11.69
N LYS A 197 0.65 6.14 12.58
CA LYS A 197 1.59 5.00 12.74
C LYS A 197 1.79 4.29 11.40
N TYR A 198 0.70 3.95 10.71
CA TYR A 198 0.77 3.29 9.39
C TYR A 198 1.50 4.13 8.36
N GLY A 199 1.21 5.43 8.28
CA GLY A 199 1.89 6.35 7.36
C GLY A 199 3.39 6.47 7.65
N ALA A 200 3.78 6.48 8.92
CA ALA A 200 5.17 6.55 9.35
C ALA A 200 5.96 5.24 9.11
N LEU A 201 5.28 4.10 9.06
CA LEU A 201 5.88 2.77 8.87
C LEU A 201 5.71 2.20 7.46
N CYS A 202 5.02 2.89 6.56
CA CYS A 202 4.77 2.47 5.18
C CYS A 202 6.02 2.63 4.32
N PHE A 203 7.01 1.76 4.47
CA PHE A 203 8.19 1.73 3.61
C PHE A 203 8.00 0.76 2.44
N GLY A 204 8.30 1.19 1.22
CA GLY A 204 8.27 0.31 0.04
C GLY A 204 6.92 0.17 -0.67
N GLY A 205 5.89 0.92 -0.24
CA GLY A 205 4.59 0.99 -0.94
C GLY A 205 3.42 0.38 -0.18
N GLY A 206 2.20 0.58 -0.69
CA GLY A 206 0.94 0.26 -0.01
C GLY A 206 0.72 -1.20 0.39
N PHE A 207 1.42 -2.15 -0.21
CA PHE A 207 1.31 -3.57 0.16
C PHE A 207 1.89 -3.90 1.55
N VAL A 208 2.82 -3.09 2.05
CA VAL A 208 3.37 -3.23 3.41
C VAL A 208 2.31 -2.96 4.49
N LEU A 209 1.27 -2.20 4.16
CA LEU A 209 0.16 -1.92 5.06
C LEU A 209 -0.78 -3.13 5.25
N VAL A 210 -0.81 -4.07 4.31
CA VAL A 210 -1.72 -5.22 4.36
C VAL A 210 -1.59 -6.04 5.63
N PRO A 211 -0.38 -6.49 6.06
CA PRO A 211 -0.23 -7.19 7.33
C PRO A 211 -0.63 -6.36 8.56
N MET A 212 -0.38 -5.05 8.51
CA MET A 212 -0.78 -4.14 9.59
C MET A 212 -2.31 -4.04 9.70
N TYR A 213 -3.00 -3.99 8.56
CA TYR A 213 -4.46 -4.03 8.53
C TYR A 213 -5.02 -5.38 8.99
N ILE A 214 -4.35 -6.51 8.63
CA ILE A 214 -4.75 -7.83 9.12
C ILE A 214 -4.64 -7.88 10.65
N GLU A 215 -3.52 -7.45 11.22
CA GLU A 215 -3.28 -7.45 12.67
C GLU A 215 -4.34 -6.65 13.44
N ASP A 216 -4.67 -5.46 12.94
CA ASP A 216 -5.50 -4.51 13.68
C ASP A 216 -7.01 -4.63 13.36
N PHE A 217 -7.40 -5.26 12.22
CA PHE A 217 -8.80 -5.28 11.75
C PHE A 217 -9.38 -6.65 11.43
N VAL A 218 -8.59 -7.72 11.34
CA VAL A 218 -9.07 -9.02 10.85
C VAL A 218 -9.08 -10.07 11.95
N GLY A 219 -10.22 -10.76 12.09
CA GLY A 219 -10.38 -11.89 12.99
C GLY A 219 -10.80 -11.52 14.43
N PRO A 220 -11.02 -12.53 15.29
CA PRO A 220 -11.58 -12.32 16.63
C PRO A 220 -10.63 -11.65 17.61
N THR A 221 -9.33 -11.63 17.31
CA THR A 221 -8.29 -11.01 18.15
C THR A 221 -7.90 -9.61 17.67
N ALA A 222 -8.56 -9.10 16.63
CA ALA A 222 -8.26 -7.78 16.07
C ALA A 222 -8.55 -6.66 17.09
N ALA A 223 -7.65 -5.67 17.16
CA ALA A 223 -7.67 -4.64 18.20
C ALA A 223 -8.81 -3.63 18.03
N PHE A 224 -9.29 -3.38 16.80
CA PHE A 224 -10.20 -2.27 16.53
C PHE A 224 -11.50 -2.65 15.80
N LEU A 225 -11.44 -3.57 14.85
CA LEU A 225 -12.60 -4.10 14.12
C LEU A 225 -12.41 -5.60 13.95
N GLN A 226 -13.51 -6.35 13.95
CA GLN A 226 -13.50 -7.78 13.72
C GLN A 226 -14.07 -8.08 12.33
N VAL A 227 -13.34 -7.66 11.29
CA VAL A 227 -13.68 -7.95 9.89
C VAL A 227 -13.34 -9.41 9.60
N SER A 228 -14.18 -10.10 8.82
CA SER A 228 -13.84 -11.45 8.39
C SER A 228 -12.64 -11.45 7.43
N ALA A 229 -11.87 -12.53 7.42
CA ALA A 229 -10.74 -12.66 6.50
C ALA A 229 -11.21 -12.64 5.03
N GLU A 230 -12.41 -13.12 4.76
CA GLU A 230 -13.04 -13.08 3.44
C GLU A 230 -13.38 -11.65 3.02
N GLU A 231 -14.10 -10.89 3.88
CA GLU A 231 -14.42 -9.47 3.66
C GLU A 231 -13.14 -8.66 3.41
N PHE A 232 -12.11 -8.87 4.23
CA PHE A 232 -10.82 -8.22 4.05
C PHE A 232 -10.19 -8.52 2.69
N SER A 233 -10.21 -9.78 2.24
CA SER A 233 -9.65 -10.18 0.94
C SER A 233 -10.44 -9.59 -0.23
N ASN A 234 -11.78 -9.58 -0.14
CA ASN A 234 -12.64 -8.94 -1.13
C ASN A 234 -12.34 -7.44 -1.23
N LEU A 235 -12.20 -6.79 -0.07
CA LEU A 235 -11.88 -5.38 0.01
C LEU A 235 -10.51 -5.07 -0.60
N MET A 236 -9.48 -5.86 -0.26
CA MET A 236 -8.14 -5.65 -0.82
C MET A 236 -8.13 -5.85 -2.34
N ALA A 237 -8.94 -6.76 -2.87
CA ALA A 237 -9.09 -6.91 -4.31
C ALA A 237 -9.78 -5.68 -4.95
N LEU A 238 -10.82 -5.15 -4.31
CA LEU A 238 -11.46 -3.91 -4.75
C LEU A 238 -10.48 -2.72 -4.73
N THR A 239 -9.58 -2.64 -3.73
CA THR A 239 -8.57 -1.57 -3.67
C THR A 239 -7.60 -1.58 -4.85
N GLN A 240 -7.37 -2.73 -5.47
CA GLN A 240 -6.50 -2.87 -6.65
C GLN A 240 -7.20 -2.46 -7.95
N MET A 241 -8.52 -2.60 -8.00
CA MET A 241 -9.34 -2.22 -9.17
C MET A 241 -9.68 -0.74 -9.18
N THR A 242 -9.66 -0.12 -8.01
CA THR A 242 -10.13 1.25 -7.82
C THR A 242 -8.99 2.24 -8.09
N PRO A 243 -9.29 3.39 -8.72
CA PRO A 243 -8.35 4.47 -8.86
C PRO A 243 -7.78 4.94 -7.53
N GLY A 244 -6.52 5.37 -7.54
CA GLY A 244 -5.86 5.93 -6.39
C GLY A 244 -4.88 4.97 -5.68
N PRO A 245 -4.18 5.46 -4.64
CA PRO A 245 -3.20 4.67 -3.91
C PRO A 245 -3.87 3.62 -3.01
N ILE A 246 -3.47 2.35 -3.14
CA ILE A 246 -4.00 1.20 -2.38
C ILE A 246 -4.06 1.45 -0.88
N GLY A 247 -3.00 2.04 -0.31
CA GLY A 247 -2.95 2.35 1.12
C GLY A 247 -4.02 3.37 1.54
N VAL A 248 -4.30 4.38 0.69
CA VAL A 248 -5.37 5.37 0.96
C VAL A 248 -6.73 4.72 0.84
N ASN A 249 -6.93 3.87 -0.17
CA ASN A 249 -8.16 3.12 -0.36
C ASN A 249 -8.51 2.29 0.89
N GLY A 250 -7.54 1.52 1.41
CA GLY A 250 -7.70 0.75 2.65
C GLY A 250 -7.94 1.65 3.88
N ALA A 251 -7.16 2.72 4.05
CA ALA A 251 -7.33 3.65 5.16
C ALA A 251 -8.71 4.31 5.15
N THR A 252 -9.19 4.71 3.97
CA THR A 252 -10.54 5.29 3.81
C THR A 252 -11.62 4.31 4.26
N TYR A 253 -11.53 3.05 3.82
CA TYR A 253 -12.52 2.03 4.19
C TYR A 253 -12.52 1.75 5.69
N PHE A 254 -11.37 1.40 6.28
CA PHE A 254 -11.31 1.11 7.70
C PHE A 254 -11.61 2.32 8.57
N GLY A 255 -11.19 3.52 8.14
CA GLY A 255 -11.57 4.76 8.78
C GLY A 255 -13.09 4.98 8.77
N PHE A 256 -13.75 4.67 7.65
CA PHE A 256 -15.21 4.72 7.55
C PHE A 256 -15.88 3.71 8.49
N ARG A 257 -15.41 2.47 8.54
CA ARG A 257 -15.94 1.43 9.44
C ARG A 257 -15.76 1.79 10.93
N LEU A 258 -14.72 2.57 11.27
CA LEU A 258 -14.47 3.02 12.65
C LEU A 258 -15.33 4.21 13.06
N ALA A 259 -15.51 5.22 12.20
CA ALA A 259 -16.13 6.49 12.55
C ALA A 259 -16.89 7.17 11.40
N GLY A 260 -17.43 6.41 10.46
CA GLY A 260 -18.20 6.92 9.32
C GLY A 260 -17.37 7.84 8.39
N VAL A 261 -18.05 8.77 7.71
CA VAL A 261 -17.40 9.68 6.77
C VAL A 261 -16.27 10.53 7.42
N PRO A 262 -16.42 11.08 8.63
CA PRO A 262 -15.31 11.75 9.30
C PRO A 262 -14.10 10.83 9.52
N GLY A 263 -14.34 9.58 9.91
CA GLY A 263 -13.29 8.57 10.08
C GLY A 263 -12.55 8.27 8.78
N ALA A 264 -13.27 8.14 7.66
CA ALA A 264 -12.67 7.93 6.33
C ALA A 264 -11.70 9.06 5.94
N VAL A 265 -12.11 10.31 6.15
CA VAL A 265 -11.30 11.49 5.84
C VAL A 265 -10.09 11.57 6.78
N LEU A 266 -10.31 11.44 8.10
CA LEU A 266 -9.24 11.53 9.09
C LEU A 266 -8.19 10.44 8.93
N ALA A 267 -8.59 9.19 8.69
CA ALA A 267 -7.69 8.07 8.45
C ALA A 267 -6.83 8.28 7.20
N SER A 268 -7.45 8.75 6.12
CA SER A 268 -6.74 9.03 4.86
C SER A 268 -5.72 10.16 5.03
N VAL A 269 -6.10 11.26 5.69
CA VAL A 269 -5.19 12.38 5.98
C VAL A 269 -4.05 11.94 6.90
N ALA A 270 -4.37 11.20 7.96
CA ALA A 270 -3.39 10.70 8.92
C ALA A 270 -2.36 9.78 8.26
N LEU A 271 -2.79 8.88 7.37
CA LEU A 271 -1.90 8.00 6.63
C LEU A 271 -0.92 8.78 5.73
N LEU A 272 -1.40 9.85 5.10
CA LEU A 272 -0.60 10.62 4.14
C LEU A 272 0.35 11.62 4.81
N LEU A 273 0.03 12.08 6.01
CA LEU A 273 0.71 13.19 6.67
C LEU A 273 2.20 12.91 6.94
N PRO A 274 2.62 11.79 7.57
CA PRO A 274 4.03 11.56 7.89
C PRO A 274 4.94 11.56 6.66
N GLY A 275 4.53 10.82 5.62
CA GLY A 275 5.29 10.76 4.36
C GLY A 275 5.35 12.11 3.65
N SER A 276 4.24 12.86 3.64
CA SER A 276 4.19 14.20 3.04
C SER A 276 5.14 15.18 3.72
N VAL A 277 5.16 15.18 5.05
CA VAL A 277 6.06 16.05 5.83
C VAL A 277 7.51 15.68 5.57
N LEU A 278 7.85 14.39 5.60
CA LEU A 278 9.22 13.93 5.39
C LEU A 278 9.73 14.26 3.98
N VAL A 279 8.92 14.05 2.94
CA VAL A 279 9.31 14.42 1.57
C VAL A 279 9.45 15.93 1.43
N TYR A 280 8.54 16.70 2.04
CA TYR A 280 8.62 18.15 2.01
C TYR A 280 9.90 18.68 2.65
N LEU A 281 10.34 18.10 3.77
CA LEU A 281 11.59 18.44 4.43
C LEU A 281 12.82 17.96 3.64
N ALA A 282 12.78 16.73 3.14
CA ALA A 282 13.85 16.15 2.34
C ALA A 282 14.11 16.88 1.03
N PHE A 283 13.08 17.52 0.46
CA PHE A 283 13.21 18.30 -0.78
C PHE A 283 14.27 19.41 -0.70
N ALA A 284 14.43 20.05 0.48
CA ALA A 284 15.41 21.13 0.67
C ALA A 284 16.86 20.62 0.66
N SER A 285 17.10 19.33 0.86
CA SER A 285 18.41 18.72 1.02
C SER A 285 18.50 17.34 0.37
N ILE A 286 17.91 17.19 -0.82
CA ILE A 286 17.72 15.90 -1.47
C ILE A 286 19.04 15.14 -1.69
N ASP A 287 20.11 15.85 -2.07
CA ASP A 287 21.44 15.27 -2.28
C ASP A 287 22.08 14.82 -0.96
N ARG A 288 21.85 15.58 0.12
CA ARG A 288 22.33 15.24 1.45
C ARG A 288 21.61 14.04 2.03
N PHE A 289 20.31 13.86 1.67
CA PHE A 289 19.51 12.69 2.05
C PHE A 289 20.01 11.41 1.34
N ARG A 290 20.34 11.50 0.04
CA ARG A 290 20.88 10.36 -0.73
C ARG A 290 22.17 9.80 -0.17
N THR A 291 23.05 10.65 0.34
CA THR A 291 24.39 10.28 0.84
C THR A 291 24.44 10.02 2.34
N SER A 292 23.31 10.21 3.05
CA SER A 292 23.23 10.03 4.50
C SER A 292 23.39 8.57 4.92
N ARG A 293 24.39 8.29 5.77
CA ARG A 293 24.60 6.96 6.38
C ARG A 293 23.42 6.53 7.25
N LEU A 294 22.75 7.48 7.93
CA LEU A 294 21.57 7.22 8.76
C LEU A 294 20.41 6.70 7.90
N VAL A 295 20.11 7.38 6.81
CA VAL A 295 19.06 6.97 5.88
C VAL A 295 19.40 5.61 5.25
N GLY A 296 20.64 5.43 4.83
CA GLY A 296 21.14 4.16 4.30
C GLY A 296 21.00 2.99 5.28
N GLY A 297 21.30 3.21 6.58
CA GLY A 297 21.13 2.22 7.64
C GLY A 297 19.66 1.82 7.87
N ILE A 298 18.78 2.82 8.03
CA ILE A 298 17.33 2.58 8.18
C ILE A 298 16.81 1.70 7.04
N LEU A 299 17.18 2.03 5.80
CA LEU A 299 16.73 1.30 4.62
C LEU A 299 17.29 -0.10 4.52
N ARG A 300 18.54 -0.28 4.93
CA ARG A 300 19.17 -1.61 4.92
C ARG A 300 18.39 -2.60 5.79
N GLY A 301 17.81 -2.13 6.91
CA GLY A 301 16.92 -2.93 7.75
C GLY A 301 15.47 -2.97 7.25
N ALA A 302 14.93 -1.83 6.81
CA ALA A 302 13.52 -1.74 6.41
C ALA A 302 13.18 -2.57 5.16
N LYS A 303 14.08 -2.67 4.17
CA LYS A 303 13.84 -3.43 2.93
C LYS A 303 13.55 -4.92 3.15
N PRO A 304 14.40 -5.70 3.87
CA PRO A 304 14.12 -7.11 4.14
C PRO A 304 12.88 -7.30 5.02
N ALA A 305 12.65 -6.42 6.02
CA ALA A 305 11.44 -6.49 6.83
C ALA A 305 10.18 -6.22 6.01
N SER A 306 10.19 -5.25 5.10
CA SER A 306 9.07 -5.00 4.18
C SER A 306 8.79 -6.20 3.28
N LEU A 307 9.83 -6.89 2.81
CA LEU A 307 9.67 -8.12 2.03
C LEU A 307 9.06 -9.25 2.88
N ALA A 308 9.48 -9.40 4.14
CA ALA A 308 8.89 -10.36 5.08
C ALA A 308 7.38 -10.10 5.26
N LEU A 309 6.99 -8.84 5.44
CA LEU A 309 5.58 -8.44 5.53
C LEU A 309 4.79 -8.80 4.27
N MET A 310 5.36 -8.55 3.09
CA MET A 310 4.73 -8.93 1.83
C MET A 310 4.59 -10.45 1.67
N LEU A 311 5.55 -11.24 2.16
CA LEU A 311 5.49 -12.71 2.17
C LEU A 311 4.37 -13.21 3.10
N VAL A 312 4.25 -12.62 4.30
CA VAL A 312 3.18 -12.96 5.25
C VAL A 312 1.80 -12.59 4.66
N ALA A 313 1.67 -11.42 4.04
CA ALA A 313 0.44 -11.04 3.34
C ALA A 313 0.11 -12.01 2.19
N LEU A 314 1.11 -12.37 1.39
CA LEU A 314 0.94 -13.35 0.30
C LEU A 314 0.45 -14.70 0.84
N TRP A 315 1.02 -15.18 1.94
CA TRP A 315 0.59 -16.41 2.57
C TRP A 315 -0.86 -16.35 3.05
N ALA A 316 -1.26 -15.24 3.68
CA ALA A 316 -2.64 -15.02 4.11
C ALA A 316 -3.62 -15.05 2.91
N PHE A 317 -3.29 -14.37 1.82
CA PHE A 317 -4.12 -14.37 0.62
C PHE A 317 -4.14 -15.73 -0.09
N LEU A 318 -3.02 -16.47 -0.11
CA LEU A 318 -2.98 -17.83 -0.66
C LEU A 318 -3.92 -18.77 0.12
N LYS A 319 -3.91 -18.70 1.45
CA LYS A 319 -4.84 -19.49 2.27
C LYS A 319 -6.30 -19.16 1.93
N LEU A 320 -6.64 -17.89 1.81
CA LEU A 320 -8.01 -17.43 1.53
C LEU A 320 -8.48 -17.73 0.09
N SER A 321 -7.54 -17.80 -0.87
CA SER A 321 -7.90 -18.04 -2.28
C SER A 321 -7.84 -19.52 -2.64
N ALA A 322 -6.72 -20.19 -2.35
CA ALA A 322 -6.47 -21.54 -2.81
C ALA A 322 -6.91 -22.64 -1.81
N PHE A 323 -7.14 -22.28 -0.53
CA PHE A 323 -7.52 -23.20 0.54
C PHE A 323 -8.74 -22.71 1.31
N ALA A 324 -9.81 -22.35 0.59
CA ALA A 324 -11.06 -21.94 1.21
C ALA A 324 -11.71 -23.12 1.96
N ASP A 325 -12.23 -22.85 3.16
CA ASP A 325 -12.90 -23.84 4.03
C ASP A 325 -12.05 -25.11 4.33
N GLY A 326 -10.72 -24.95 4.35
CA GLY A 326 -9.79 -26.07 4.61
C GLY A 326 -9.64 -27.04 3.45
N SER A 327 -10.32 -26.83 2.33
CA SER A 327 -10.22 -27.65 1.11
C SER A 327 -9.41 -26.92 0.03
N PHE A 328 -8.60 -27.70 -0.71
CA PHE A 328 -7.86 -27.16 -1.85
C PHE A 328 -8.81 -26.84 -3.01
N GLN A 329 -8.77 -25.62 -3.50
CA GLN A 329 -9.59 -25.11 -4.60
C GLN A 329 -8.77 -25.04 -5.90
N PRO A 330 -8.83 -26.06 -6.77
CA PRO A 330 -7.94 -26.14 -7.94
C PRO A 330 -8.17 -25.01 -8.94
N LEU A 331 -9.43 -24.59 -9.14
CA LEU A 331 -9.73 -23.46 -10.01
C LEU A 331 -9.11 -22.16 -9.48
N ALA A 332 -9.27 -21.87 -8.19
CA ALA A 332 -8.69 -20.68 -7.58
C ALA A 332 -7.15 -20.69 -7.64
N ALA A 333 -6.53 -21.84 -7.37
CA ALA A 333 -5.09 -22.00 -7.48
C ALA A 333 -4.58 -21.78 -8.93
N LEU A 334 -5.31 -22.30 -9.92
CA LEU A 334 -5.01 -22.04 -11.33
C LEU A 334 -5.13 -20.55 -11.67
N LEU A 335 -6.19 -19.89 -11.22
CA LEU A 335 -6.38 -18.45 -11.44
C LEU A 335 -5.28 -17.61 -10.77
N VAL A 336 -4.80 -17.99 -9.58
CA VAL A 336 -3.64 -17.38 -8.91
C VAL A 336 -2.39 -17.51 -9.78
N LEU A 337 -2.10 -18.72 -10.29
CA LEU A 337 -0.93 -18.99 -11.13
C LEU A 337 -0.98 -18.19 -12.44
N VAL A 338 -2.12 -18.22 -13.12
CA VAL A 338 -2.33 -17.45 -14.37
C VAL A 338 -2.15 -15.95 -14.11
N SER A 339 -2.73 -15.44 -13.02
CA SER A 339 -2.61 -14.04 -12.64
C SER A 339 -1.18 -13.64 -12.30
N PHE A 340 -0.43 -14.52 -11.63
CA PHE A 340 1.00 -14.32 -11.36
C PHE A 340 1.79 -14.20 -12.66
N VAL A 341 1.63 -15.17 -13.58
CA VAL A 341 2.35 -15.19 -14.86
C VAL A 341 2.01 -13.96 -15.71
N LEU A 342 0.72 -13.65 -15.84
CA LEU A 342 0.28 -12.48 -16.63
C LEU A 342 0.73 -11.16 -16.00
N SER A 343 0.74 -11.07 -14.67
CA SER A 343 1.23 -9.87 -13.95
C SER A 343 2.74 -9.63 -14.13
N GLN A 344 3.52 -10.63 -14.52
CA GLN A 344 4.93 -10.43 -14.88
C GLN A 344 5.09 -9.76 -16.24
N ARG A 345 4.10 -9.86 -17.12
CA ARG A 345 4.10 -9.20 -18.42
C ARG A 345 3.66 -7.74 -18.25
N LYS A 346 4.53 -6.80 -18.61
CA LYS A 346 4.27 -5.35 -18.48
C LYS A 346 3.04 -4.85 -19.27
N ALA A 347 2.53 -5.63 -20.19
CA ALA A 347 1.41 -5.27 -21.07
C ALA A 347 0.02 -5.48 -20.46
N VAL A 348 -0.10 -6.22 -19.35
CA VAL A 348 -1.41 -6.53 -18.76
C VAL A 348 -1.69 -5.60 -17.59
N HIS A 349 -2.75 -4.79 -17.74
CA HIS A 349 -3.18 -3.88 -16.69
C HIS A 349 -3.82 -4.66 -15.52
N PRO A 350 -3.50 -4.36 -14.24
CA PRO A 350 -4.02 -5.09 -13.08
C PRO A 350 -5.56 -5.20 -13.05
N VAL A 351 -6.27 -4.15 -13.46
CA VAL A 351 -7.74 -4.15 -13.51
C VAL A 351 -8.27 -5.16 -14.51
N LEU A 352 -7.72 -5.19 -15.73
CA LEU A 352 -8.14 -6.16 -16.74
C LEU A 352 -7.91 -7.59 -16.27
N LEU A 353 -6.83 -7.80 -15.54
CA LEU A 353 -6.50 -9.09 -14.97
C LEU A 353 -7.52 -9.50 -13.88
N ILE A 354 -7.86 -8.58 -12.97
CA ILE A 354 -8.80 -8.85 -11.88
C ILE A 354 -10.21 -9.08 -12.43
N VAL A 355 -10.70 -8.19 -13.30
CA VAL A 355 -12.02 -8.33 -13.93
C VAL A 355 -12.07 -9.60 -14.80
N GLY A 356 -11.02 -9.86 -15.58
CA GLY A 356 -10.94 -11.07 -16.40
C GLY A 356 -11.01 -12.35 -15.57
N MET A 357 -10.29 -12.44 -14.46
CA MET A 357 -10.33 -13.60 -13.57
C MET A 357 -11.69 -13.75 -12.86
N ALA A 358 -12.33 -12.64 -12.49
CA ALA A 358 -13.70 -12.66 -11.96
C ALA A 358 -14.68 -13.22 -12.98
N LEU A 359 -14.60 -12.76 -14.22
CA LEU A 359 -15.44 -13.27 -15.33
C LEU A 359 -15.18 -14.74 -15.63
N VAL A 360 -13.90 -15.16 -15.68
CA VAL A 360 -13.56 -16.58 -15.89
C VAL A 360 -14.15 -17.45 -14.78
N SER A 361 -14.00 -17.06 -13.52
CA SER A 361 -14.57 -17.78 -12.39
C SER A 361 -16.09 -17.88 -12.46
N LEU A 362 -16.77 -16.79 -12.86
CA LEU A 362 -18.21 -16.76 -13.06
C LEU A 362 -18.65 -17.69 -14.20
N VAL A 363 -18.00 -17.64 -15.36
CA VAL A 363 -18.31 -18.48 -16.52
C VAL A 363 -18.12 -19.96 -16.19
N VAL A 364 -17.00 -20.34 -15.55
CA VAL A 364 -16.76 -21.72 -15.14
C VAL A 364 -17.89 -22.21 -14.24
N ARG A 365 -18.36 -21.39 -13.30
CA ARG A 365 -19.50 -21.77 -12.46
C ARG A 365 -20.79 -21.95 -13.26
N LEU A 366 -21.08 -21.04 -14.19
CA LEU A 366 -22.26 -21.16 -15.05
C LEU A 366 -22.27 -22.42 -15.93
N CYS A 367 -21.06 -22.90 -16.30
CA CYS A 367 -20.90 -24.14 -17.07
C CYS A 367 -20.97 -25.41 -16.22
N MET A 368 -20.85 -25.30 -14.89
CA MET A 368 -20.91 -26.42 -13.95
C MET A 368 -22.31 -26.63 -13.32
N VAL A 369 -23.23 -25.70 -13.52
CA VAL A 369 -24.63 -25.78 -13.12
C VAL A 369 -25.47 -26.15 -14.32
#